data_7a9e153c646c66b23bb34a26ed778a23
#
_entry.id   7a9e153c646c66b23bb34a26ed778a23
#
_cell.length_a   1.000
_cell.length_b   1.000
_cell.length_c   1.000
_cell.angle_alpha   90.00
_cell.angle_beta   90.00
_cell.angle_gamma   90.00
#
_symmetry.space_group_name_H-M   'P 1'
#
loop_
_entity.id
_entity.type
_entity.pdbx_description
1 polymer ?
#
loop_
_entity_poly.entity_id
_entity_poly.type
_entity_poly.pdbx_seq_one_letter_code
_entity_poly.pdbx_strand_id
1 'polypeptide(L)'
;MKRAERNLILYNTVRAIYTALRDIEQQETLLVEANFVARVDVLDRLSFHILERIENVQYVHGYHEELARLYHRGERLWQRLESVNTQFFHRLREQLVMGNTTGPTLHHLCETYVGRVDHAPTWEDLDADYLDVFVNGLLGIDHIPEETKTLQPGMIGYHPTPARVIFALAAHAHLSAHDVFYDLGAGLGRVALLVGLLTTAQAKGIEFEPAYCVYAQQLAHRLRFSWVTFLNIDAREADYTDGTVFFLYTPFTGHLLQAVLARLHTSASTHPITIAAYGACTRDVAQQSWLQPTVQQEFAHDTLALFSSC
;
A
#
# COMPACT_ATOMS: atom_id res chain seq x y z
N MET A 1 34.88 18.67 -20.01
CA MET A 1 34.26 19.83 -19.34
C MET A 1 35.36 20.70 -18.73
N LYS A 2 35.43 21.99 -19.06
CA LYS A 2 36.48 22.91 -18.56
C LYS A 2 36.34 23.11 -17.05
N ARG A 3 37.44 23.24 -16.30
CA ARG A 3 37.47 23.42 -14.82
C ARG A 3 36.56 24.56 -14.34
N ALA A 4 36.44 25.62 -15.13
CA ALA A 4 35.55 26.76 -14.82
C ALA A 4 34.06 26.39 -14.87
N GLU A 5 33.62 25.59 -15.84
CA GLU A 5 32.23 25.10 -15.95
C GLU A 5 31.87 24.20 -14.76
N ARG A 6 32.78 23.31 -14.37
CA ARG A 6 32.61 22.43 -13.20
C ARG A 6 32.42 23.24 -11.92
N ASN A 7 33.25 24.26 -11.69
CA ASN A 7 33.12 25.11 -10.49
C ASN A 7 31.82 25.92 -10.48
N LEU A 8 31.34 26.37 -11.64
CA LEU A 8 30.07 27.10 -11.76
C LEU A 8 28.87 26.20 -11.45
N ILE A 9 28.87 24.96 -11.98
CA ILE A 9 27.81 23.96 -11.69
C ILE A 9 27.78 23.69 -10.19
N LEU A 10 28.91 23.42 -9.58
CA LEU A 10 29.03 23.14 -8.15
C LEU A 10 28.53 24.31 -7.29
N TYR A 11 28.96 25.53 -7.58
CA TYR A 11 28.53 26.74 -6.90
C TYR A 11 27.01 26.94 -6.99
N ASN A 12 26.42 26.79 -8.18
CA ASN A 12 24.99 26.94 -8.38
C ASN A 12 24.20 25.83 -7.63
N THR A 13 24.71 24.60 -7.60
CA THR A 13 24.10 23.49 -6.88
C THR A 13 24.10 23.74 -5.37
N VAL A 14 25.23 24.10 -4.80
CA VAL A 14 25.38 24.43 -3.37
C VAL A 14 24.40 25.55 -2.99
N ARG A 15 24.34 26.62 -3.78
CA ARG A 15 23.44 27.75 -3.50
C ARG A 15 21.96 27.34 -3.57
N ALA A 16 21.56 26.56 -4.56
CA ALA A 16 20.18 26.08 -4.72
C ALA A 16 19.76 25.20 -3.54
N ILE A 17 20.61 24.25 -3.13
CA ILE A 17 20.35 23.35 -2.01
C ILE A 17 20.31 24.14 -0.69
N TYR A 18 21.24 25.03 -0.45
CA TYR A 18 21.25 25.89 0.74
C TYR A 18 19.91 26.67 0.88
N THR A 19 19.47 27.29 -0.22
CA THR A 19 18.20 28.03 -0.23
C THR A 19 17.01 27.11 0.05
N ALA A 20 16.94 25.95 -0.61
CA ALA A 20 15.86 24.99 -0.42
C ALA A 20 15.78 24.49 1.04
N LEU A 21 16.91 24.12 1.66
CA LEU A 21 16.93 23.69 3.05
C LEU A 21 16.50 24.81 4.01
N ARG A 22 16.99 26.04 3.80
CA ARG A 22 16.58 27.19 4.61
C ARG A 22 15.08 27.44 4.53
N ASP A 23 14.51 27.38 3.32
CA ASP A 23 13.09 27.67 3.12
C ASP A 23 12.20 26.58 3.76
N ILE A 24 12.65 25.31 3.78
CA ILE A 24 11.97 24.22 4.50
C ILE A 24 12.07 24.44 6.03
N GLU A 25 13.24 24.77 6.55
CA GLU A 25 13.44 24.99 7.99
C GLU A 25 12.57 26.12 8.58
N GLN A 26 12.19 27.09 7.76
CA GLN A 26 11.32 28.20 8.16
C GLN A 26 9.83 27.81 8.21
N GLN A 27 9.44 26.64 7.69
CA GLN A 27 8.07 26.16 7.66
C GLN A 27 7.71 25.42 8.96
N GLU A 28 7.51 26.15 10.06
CA GLU A 28 7.14 25.56 11.37
C GLU A 28 5.81 24.76 11.29
N THR A 29 4.94 25.11 10.36
CA THR A 29 3.67 24.42 10.12
C THR A 29 3.85 22.94 9.77
N LEU A 30 5.00 22.54 9.23
CA LEU A 30 5.31 21.13 8.94
C LEU A 30 5.40 20.26 10.21
N LEU A 31 5.59 20.86 11.38
CA LEU A 31 5.62 20.16 12.67
C LEU A 31 4.21 19.92 13.24
N VAL A 32 3.18 20.52 12.64
CA VAL A 32 1.78 20.32 13.04
C VAL A 32 1.23 19.06 12.37
N GLU A 33 0.62 18.16 13.13
CA GLU A 33 0.11 16.87 12.62
C GLU A 33 -0.88 17.01 11.47
N ALA A 34 -1.79 17.99 11.57
CA ALA A 34 -2.79 18.25 10.52
C ALA A 34 -2.18 18.54 9.13
N ASN A 35 -0.91 18.94 9.08
CA ASN A 35 -0.20 19.19 7.82
C ASN A 35 0.55 17.95 7.30
N PHE A 36 -0.07 16.77 7.45
CA PHE A 36 0.51 15.50 7.04
C PHE A 36 0.93 15.48 5.56
N VAL A 37 0.05 15.85 4.66
CA VAL A 37 0.31 15.87 3.20
C VAL A 37 1.51 16.78 2.87
N ALA A 38 1.49 18.03 3.35
CA ALA A 38 2.59 18.96 3.10
C ALA A 38 3.93 18.44 3.67
N ARG A 39 3.89 17.69 4.77
CA ARG A 39 5.09 17.08 5.36
C ARG A 39 5.60 15.92 4.53
N VAL A 40 4.73 15.08 3.97
CA VAL A 40 5.09 14.00 3.04
C VAL A 40 5.78 14.59 1.81
N ASP A 41 5.19 15.59 1.16
CA ASP A 41 5.80 16.28 0.01
C ASP A 41 7.21 16.80 0.29
N VAL A 42 7.40 17.38 1.48
CA VAL A 42 8.70 17.90 1.86
C VAL A 42 9.71 16.80 2.17
N LEU A 43 9.26 15.67 2.76
CA LEU A 43 10.11 14.50 2.99
C LEU A 43 10.58 13.89 1.67
N ASP A 44 9.70 13.76 0.68
CA ASP A 44 10.04 13.27 -0.66
C ASP A 44 11.00 14.25 -1.36
N ARG A 45 10.71 15.54 -1.28
CA ARG A 45 11.61 16.57 -1.82
C ARG A 45 13.00 16.53 -1.17
N LEU A 46 13.09 16.32 0.15
CA LEU A 46 14.36 16.17 0.87
C LEU A 46 15.11 14.94 0.39
N SER A 47 14.44 13.79 0.27
CA SER A 47 15.05 12.53 -0.13
C SER A 47 15.54 12.58 -1.59
N PHE A 48 14.62 12.78 -2.54
CA PHE A 48 14.91 12.61 -3.97
C PHE A 48 15.51 13.84 -4.64
N HIS A 49 15.12 15.06 -4.22
CA HIS A 49 15.59 16.29 -4.91
C HIS A 49 16.73 17.00 -4.21
N ILE A 50 17.02 16.69 -2.95
CA ILE A 50 18.09 17.33 -2.20
C ILE A 50 19.19 16.33 -1.85
N LEU A 51 18.90 15.30 -1.06
CA LEU A 51 19.92 14.36 -0.57
C LEU A 51 20.51 13.51 -1.71
N GLU A 52 19.69 12.86 -2.50
CA GLU A 52 20.12 12.08 -3.66
C GLU A 52 20.88 12.97 -4.68
N ARG A 53 20.42 14.19 -4.90
CA ARG A 53 21.13 15.13 -5.77
C ARG A 53 22.52 15.46 -5.26
N ILE A 54 22.72 15.61 -3.94
CA ILE A 54 24.04 15.84 -3.34
C ILE A 54 24.93 14.62 -3.59
N GLU A 55 24.42 13.41 -3.33
CA GLU A 55 25.15 12.17 -3.56
C GLU A 55 25.57 12.03 -5.02
N ASN A 56 24.67 12.26 -5.96
CA ASN A 56 24.94 12.20 -7.39
C ASN A 56 26.00 13.20 -7.82
N VAL A 57 25.97 14.45 -7.30
CA VAL A 57 26.98 15.46 -7.59
C VAL A 57 28.34 15.05 -7.01
N GLN A 58 28.39 14.51 -5.79
CA GLN A 58 29.63 14.03 -5.20
C GLN A 58 30.18 12.78 -5.91
N TYR A 59 29.32 11.90 -6.37
CA TYR A 59 29.73 10.73 -7.17
C TYR A 59 30.41 11.14 -8.49
N VAL A 60 29.85 12.14 -9.18
CA VAL A 60 30.39 12.58 -10.50
C VAL A 60 31.63 13.52 -10.34
N HIS A 61 31.62 14.39 -9.34
CA HIS A 61 32.60 15.46 -9.21
C HIS A 61 33.62 15.26 -8.07
N GLY A 62 33.45 14.20 -7.28
CA GLY A 62 34.26 13.93 -6.09
C GLY A 62 33.74 14.64 -4.85
N TYR A 63 34.32 14.29 -3.70
CA TYR A 63 33.94 14.85 -2.40
C TYR A 63 34.05 16.38 -2.36
N HIS A 64 33.05 17.02 -1.77
CA HIS A 64 33.00 18.45 -1.58
C HIS A 64 32.46 18.75 -0.16
N GLU A 65 33.29 19.38 0.68
CA GLU A 65 32.99 19.58 2.10
C GLU A 65 31.69 20.33 2.36
N GLU A 66 31.40 21.37 1.56
CA GLU A 66 30.19 22.17 1.70
C GLU A 66 28.92 21.36 1.35
N LEU A 67 28.96 20.52 0.32
CA LEU A 67 27.88 19.60 -0.01
C LEU A 67 27.69 18.55 1.08
N ALA A 68 28.75 18.02 1.67
CA ALA A 68 28.65 17.10 2.81
C ALA A 68 27.99 17.76 4.03
N ARG A 69 28.32 19.02 4.32
CA ARG A 69 27.64 19.77 5.39
C ARG A 69 26.14 19.99 5.12
N LEU A 70 25.79 20.28 3.85
CA LEU A 70 24.38 20.43 3.43
C LEU A 70 23.65 19.10 3.47
N TYR A 71 24.30 17.99 3.11
CA TYR A 71 23.75 16.65 3.23
C TYR A 71 23.34 16.36 4.68
N HIS A 72 24.27 16.48 5.63
CA HIS A 72 23.96 16.25 7.04
C HIS A 72 22.93 17.23 7.62
N ARG A 73 22.84 18.43 7.08
CA ARG A 73 21.76 19.36 7.46
C ARG A 73 20.42 18.87 6.95
N GLY A 74 20.36 18.41 5.71
CA GLY A 74 19.16 17.81 5.11
C GLY A 74 18.70 16.55 5.85
N GLU A 75 19.64 15.65 6.17
CA GLU A 75 19.33 14.44 6.96
C GLU A 75 18.71 14.76 8.33
N ARG A 76 19.29 15.73 9.06
CA ARG A 76 18.71 16.16 10.37
C ARG A 76 17.32 16.75 10.22
N LEU A 77 17.06 17.49 9.16
CA LEU A 77 15.75 18.05 8.87
C LEU A 77 14.76 16.95 8.52
N TRP A 78 15.15 16.01 7.68
CA TRP A 78 14.38 14.83 7.33
C TRP A 78 14.01 14.01 8.59
N GLN A 79 14.99 13.67 9.44
CA GLN A 79 14.76 12.96 10.68
C GLN A 79 13.81 13.69 11.63
N ARG A 80 13.90 15.01 11.70
CA ARG A 80 12.99 15.83 12.52
C ARG A 80 11.55 15.75 12.02
N LEU A 81 11.33 15.86 10.72
CA LEU A 81 10.00 15.75 10.12
C LEU A 81 9.44 14.32 10.22
N GLU A 82 10.27 13.32 9.96
CA GLU A 82 9.88 11.91 10.08
C GLU A 82 9.55 11.53 11.54
N SER A 83 10.21 12.14 12.51
CA SER A 83 9.85 11.93 13.92
C SER A 83 8.43 12.38 14.26
N VAL A 84 7.90 13.40 13.57
CA VAL A 84 6.50 13.84 13.71
C VAL A 84 5.55 12.77 13.18
N ASN A 85 5.82 12.19 11.99
CA ASN A 85 5.04 11.11 11.43
C ASN A 85 5.08 9.85 12.33
N THR A 86 6.27 9.49 12.82
CA THR A 86 6.45 8.34 13.70
C THR A 86 5.60 8.46 14.97
N GLN A 87 5.63 9.63 15.64
CA GLN A 87 4.83 9.87 16.84
C GLN A 87 3.34 9.91 16.53
N PHE A 88 2.95 10.53 15.43
CA PHE A 88 1.57 10.59 14.96
C PHE A 88 1.00 9.19 14.72
N PHE A 89 1.68 8.35 13.93
CA PHE A 89 1.23 6.99 13.68
C PHE A 89 1.29 6.08 14.91
N HIS A 90 2.23 6.32 15.82
CA HIS A 90 2.27 5.59 17.10
C HIS A 90 0.96 5.81 17.87
N ARG A 91 0.52 7.06 18.03
CA ARG A 91 -0.75 7.36 18.72
C ARG A 91 -1.97 6.78 18.00
N LEU A 92 -2.01 6.85 16.67
CA LEU A 92 -3.12 6.25 15.91
C LEU A 92 -3.17 4.73 16.11
N ARG A 93 -2.02 4.05 16.11
CA ARG A 93 -1.95 2.60 16.38
C ARG A 93 -2.37 2.25 17.80
N GLU A 94 -2.04 3.07 18.79
CA GLU A 94 -2.56 2.87 20.15
C GLU A 94 -4.09 2.91 20.18
N GLN A 95 -4.72 3.85 19.47
CA GLN A 95 -6.18 3.91 19.34
C GLN A 95 -6.77 2.69 18.64
N LEU A 96 -6.11 2.18 17.59
CA LEU A 96 -6.49 0.91 16.94
C LEU A 96 -6.46 -0.26 17.94
N VAL A 97 -5.37 -0.40 18.66
CA VAL A 97 -5.16 -1.50 19.63
C VAL A 97 -6.17 -1.44 20.79
N MET A 98 -6.62 -0.25 21.18
CA MET A 98 -7.67 -0.06 22.19
C MET A 98 -9.08 -0.33 21.66
N GLY A 99 -9.25 -0.63 20.36
CA GLY A 99 -10.55 -0.88 19.74
C GLY A 99 -11.39 0.37 19.52
N ASN A 100 -10.78 1.55 19.62
CA ASN A 100 -11.47 2.85 19.46
C ASN A 100 -11.66 3.26 18.00
N THR A 101 -11.08 2.52 17.04
CA THR A 101 -11.15 2.84 15.61
C THR A 101 -12.06 1.83 14.92
N THR A 102 -13.16 2.31 14.42
CA THR A 102 -14.11 1.57 13.55
C THR A 102 -13.88 1.98 12.09
N GLY A 103 -14.51 1.27 11.15
CA GLY A 103 -14.46 1.65 9.73
C GLY A 103 -14.83 3.12 9.48
N PRO A 104 -15.97 3.64 9.99
CA PRO A 104 -16.31 5.07 9.88
C PRO A 104 -15.28 6.00 10.51
N THR A 105 -14.68 5.63 11.64
CA THR A 105 -13.62 6.43 12.29
C THR A 105 -12.36 6.47 11.42
N LEU A 106 -11.97 5.33 10.84
CA LEU A 106 -10.82 5.29 9.91
C LEU A 106 -11.07 6.15 8.68
N HIS A 107 -12.25 6.05 8.09
CA HIS A 107 -12.63 6.88 6.94
C HIS A 107 -12.49 8.37 7.27
N HIS A 108 -13.03 8.80 8.41
CA HIS A 108 -12.92 10.19 8.87
C HIS A 108 -11.47 10.62 9.13
N LEU A 109 -10.62 9.73 9.69
CA LEU A 109 -9.18 10.01 9.86
C LEU A 109 -8.50 10.22 8.50
N CYS A 110 -8.73 9.34 7.53
CA CYS A 110 -8.17 9.49 6.19
C CYS A 110 -8.63 10.81 5.54
N GLU A 111 -9.92 11.15 5.62
CA GLU A 111 -10.43 12.42 5.10
C GLU A 111 -9.81 13.65 5.78
N THR A 112 -9.58 13.57 7.10
CA THR A 112 -9.01 14.67 7.88
C THR A 112 -7.56 14.96 7.50
N TYR A 113 -6.74 13.92 7.29
CA TYR A 113 -5.29 14.08 7.11
C TYR A 113 -4.84 13.98 5.66
N VAL A 114 -5.62 13.32 4.80
CA VAL A 114 -5.26 13.07 3.39
C VAL A 114 -6.23 13.77 2.43
N GLY A 115 -7.50 13.85 2.79
CA GLY A 115 -8.57 14.34 1.93
C GLY A 115 -9.49 13.21 1.44
N ARG A 116 -10.29 13.48 0.40
CA ARG A 116 -11.33 12.56 -0.08
C ARG A 116 -10.75 11.20 -0.48
N VAL A 117 -11.37 10.13 0.04
CA VAL A 117 -10.96 8.73 -0.20
C VAL A 117 -11.83 8.01 -1.23
N ASP A 118 -13.02 8.58 -1.57
CA ASP A 118 -14.09 7.91 -2.34
C ASP A 118 -14.02 8.12 -3.85
N HIS A 119 -13.05 8.89 -4.37
CA HIS A 119 -12.97 9.11 -5.81
C HIS A 119 -11.96 8.15 -6.46
N ALA A 120 -12.32 7.70 -7.66
CA ALA A 120 -11.37 6.94 -8.48
C ALA A 120 -10.12 7.78 -8.72
N PRO A 121 -8.91 7.19 -8.62
CA PRO A 121 -7.67 7.91 -8.86
C PRO A 121 -7.69 8.48 -10.28
N THR A 122 -7.36 9.77 -10.40
CA THR A 122 -7.09 10.39 -11.69
C THR A 122 -5.62 10.20 -12.04
N TRP A 123 -5.24 10.46 -13.29
CA TRP A 123 -3.84 10.43 -13.72
C TRP A 123 -2.92 11.36 -12.90
N GLU A 124 -3.49 12.40 -12.33
CA GLU A 124 -2.79 13.39 -11.51
C GLU A 124 -2.55 12.87 -10.07
N ASP A 125 -3.34 11.89 -9.62
CA ASP A 125 -3.24 11.28 -8.29
C ASP A 125 -2.18 10.16 -8.22
N LEU A 126 -1.60 9.73 -9.36
CA LEU A 126 -0.70 8.57 -9.42
C LEU A 126 0.72 8.85 -8.92
N ASP A 127 1.15 10.11 -8.88
CA ASP A 127 2.53 10.46 -8.52
C ASP A 127 2.77 10.54 -7.00
N ALA A 128 1.74 10.71 -6.17
CA ALA A 128 1.86 10.65 -4.70
C ALA A 128 0.51 10.30 -4.08
N ASP A 129 0.17 9.01 -3.96
CA ASP A 129 -1.03 8.65 -3.19
C ASP A 129 -0.74 8.75 -1.68
N TYR A 130 -1.02 9.93 -1.12
CA TYR A 130 -0.88 10.20 0.31
C TYR A 130 -1.71 9.22 1.16
N LEU A 131 -2.79 8.65 0.60
CA LEU A 131 -3.56 7.63 1.27
C LEU A 131 -2.76 6.35 1.45
N ASP A 132 -1.94 5.99 0.46
CA ASP A 132 -1.03 4.84 0.56
C ASP A 132 0.04 5.06 1.65
N VAL A 133 0.63 6.26 1.70
CA VAL A 133 1.59 6.63 2.74
C VAL A 133 0.93 6.62 4.12
N PHE A 134 -0.27 7.19 4.24
CA PHE A 134 -1.04 7.22 5.50
C PHE A 134 -1.38 5.81 5.99
N VAL A 135 -1.90 4.97 5.11
CA VAL A 135 -2.28 3.59 5.43
C VAL A 135 -1.07 2.75 5.83
N ASN A 136 0.05 2.86 5.10
CA ASN A 136 1.28 2.15 5.45
C ASN A 136 1.80 2.58 6.82
N GLY A 137 1.83 3.89 7.10
CA GLY A 137 2.21 4.41 8.41
C GLY A 137 1.28 3.94 9.52
N LEU A 138 -0.04 3.94 9.28
CA LEU A 138 -1.05 3.47 10.24
C LEU A 138 -0.89 1.98 10.55
N LEU A 139 -0.72 1.13 9.54
CA LEU A 139 -0.54 -0.31 9.71
C LEU A 139 0.86 -0.68 10.21
N GLY A 140 1.84 0.22 10.06
CA GLY A 140 3.25 -0.03 10.40
C GLY A 140 3.96 -0.87 9.35
N ILE A 141 3.58 -0.72 8.07
CA ILE A 141 4.29 -1.29 6.92
C ILE A 141 5.45 -0.34 6.59
N ASP A 142 6.65 -0.69 7.04
CA ASP A 142 7.83 0.17 7.00
C ASP A 142 8.94 -0.33 6.07
N HIS A 143 8.89 -1.60 5.66
CA HIS A 143 9.82 -2.18 4.70
C HIS A 143 9.22 -3.41 4.00
N ILE A 144 9.84 -3.82 2.91
CA ILE A 144 9.52 -5.05 2.20
C ILE A 144 10.61 -6.06 2.58
N PRO A 145 10.27 -7.19 3.25
CA PRO A 145 11.22 -8.26 3.54
C PRO A 145 11.85 -8.84 2.27
N GLU A 146 13.05 -9.39 2.37
CA GLU A 146 13.67 -10.12 1.26
C GLU A 146 12.91 -11.42 0.98
N GLU A 147 12.66 -11.71 -0.31
CA GLU A 147 11.99 -12.93 -0.75
C GLU A 147 12.89 -14.14 -0.46
N THR A 148 12.28 -15.22 0.04
CA THR A 148 12.94 -16.47 0.37
C THR A 148 12.67 -17.59 -0.62
N LYS A 149 11.62 -17.45 -1.44
CA LYS A 149 11.23 -18.40 -2.49
C LYS A 149 11.37 -17.78 -3.89
N THR A 150 11.79 -18.61 -4.83
CA THR A 150 11.71 -18.26 -6.25
C THR A 150 10.26 -18.34 -6.72
N LEU A 151 9.77 -17.30 -7.37
CA LEU A 151 8.45 -17.28 -7.98
C LEU A 151 8.33 -18.37 -9.06
N GLN A 152 7.21 -19.07 -9.06
CA GLN A 152 6.89 -20.03 -10.12
C GLN A 152 6.43 -19.29 -11.41
N PRO A 153 6.61 -19.90 -12.59
CA PRO A 153 6.07 -19.32 -13.83
C PRO A 153 4.57 -19.04 -13.72
N GLY A 154 4.18 -17.80 -13.96
CA GLY A 154 2.80 -17.34 -13.82
C GLY A 154 2.46 -16.69 -12.49
N MET A 155 3.34 -16.70 -11.49
CA MET A 155 3.23 -15.86 -10.30
C MET A 155 3.73 -14.46 -10.60
N ILE A 156 3.11 -13.47 -10.00
CA ILE A 156 3.50 -12.05 -10.11
C ILE A 156 4.20 -11.63 -8.81
N GLY A 157 5.30 -10.88 -8.91
CA GLY A 157 6.02 -10.34 -7.77
C GLY A 157 5.16 -9.36 -6.97
N TYR A 158 5.58 -9.09 -5.74
CA TYR A 158 4.83 -8.21 -4.84
C TYR A 158 4.58 -6.83 -5.45
N HIS A 159 3.32 -6.46 -5.49
CA HIS A 159 2.86 -5.13 -5.88
C HIS A 159 1.73 -4.71 -4.93
N PRO A 160 1.86 -3.59 -4.19
CA PRO A 160 0.86 -3.21 -3.21
C PRO A 160 -0.45 -2.77 -3.89
N THR A 161 -1.57 -3.28 -3.43
CA THR A 161 -2.89 -2.80 -3.86
C THR A 161 -3.06 -1.34 -3.43
N PRO A 162 -3.42 -0.41 -4.32
CA PRO A 162 -3.69 0.98 -3.93
C PRO A 162 -4.74 1.06 -2.82
N ALA A 163 -4.52 1.90 -1.81
CA ALA A 163 -5.44 2.01 -0.68
C ALA A 163 -6.85 2.40 -1.12
N ARG A 164 -6.99 3.27 -2.12
CA ARG A 164 -8.29 3.66 -2.70
C ARG A 164 -9.08 2.47 -3.23
N VAL A 165 -8.40 1.51 -3.85
CA VAL A 165 -9.04 0.26 -4.33
C VAL A 165 -9.57 -0.55 -3.14
N ILE A 166 -8.84 -0.59 -2.02
CA ILE A 166 -9.27 -1.33 -0.83
C ILE A 166 -10.47 -0.65 -0.16
N PHE A 167 -10.49 0.69 -0.10
CA PHE A 167 -11.66 1.44 0.37
C PHE A 167 -12.88 1.20 -0.52
N ALA A 168 -12.71 1.26 -1.85
CA ALA A 168 -13.77 0.95 -2.80
C ALA A 168 -14.26 -0.51 -2.66
N LEU A 169 -13.35 -1.47 -2.49
CA LEU A 169 -13.67 -2.87 -2.22
C LEU A 169 -14.54 -3.02 -0.97
N ALA A 170 -14.13 -2.42 0.16
CA ALA A 170 -14.89 -2.47 1.41
C ALA A 170 -16.28 -1.84 1.28
N ALA A 171 -16.41 -0.76 0.49
CA ALA A 171 -17.68 -0.07 0.26
C ALA A 171 -18.63 -0.87 -0.66
N HIS A 172 -18.11 -1.53 -1.70
CA HIS A 172 -18.93 -2.21 -2.71
C HIS A 172 -19.18 -3.68 -2.44
N ALA A 173 -18.31 -4.38 -1.70
CA ALA A 173 -18.49 -5.79 -1.40
C ALA A 173 -19.52 -6.05 -0.28
N HIS A 174 -20.03 -5.01 0.39
CA HIS A 174 -21.05 -5.07 1.45
C HIS A 174 -20.75 -6.13 2.54
N LEU A 175 -19.49 -6.22 2.94
CA LEU A 175 -18.99 -7.21 3.90
C LEU A 175 -19.60 -7.01 5.30
N SER A 176 -20.10 -8.10 5.87
CA SER A 176 -20.73 -8.16 7.18
C SER A 176 -20.00 -9.14 8.13
N ALA A 177 -20.47 -9.25 9.38
CA ALA A 177 -19.91 -10.19 10.36
C ALA A 177 -20.15 -11.69 9.99
N HIS A 178 -20.98 -11.97 9.00
CA HIS A 178 -21.23 -13.33 8.51
C HIS A 178 -20.28 -13.72 7.36
N ASP A 179 -19.50 -12.76 6.87
CA ASP A 179 -18.63 -12.96 5.73
C ASP A 179 -17.21 -13.34 6.15
N VAL A 180 -16.59 -14.19 5.36
CA VAL A 180 -15.18 -14.52 5.41
C VAL A 180 -14.54 -14.04 4.11
N PHE A 181 -13.75 -12.99 4.23
CA PHE A 181 -13.02 -12.38 3.14
C PHE A 181 -11.66 -13.07 2.95
N TYR A 182 -11.30 -13.37 1.71
CA TYR A 182 -9.99 -13.92 1.36
C TYR A 182 -9.24 -12.98 0.42
N ASP A 183 -8.00 -12.64 0.79
CA ASP A 183 -7.04 -11.94 -0.06
C ASP A 183 -6.07 -12.96 -0.65
N LEU A 184 -6.14 -13.18 -1.96
CA LEU A 184 -5.36 -14.19 -2.67
C LEU A 184 -4.07 -13.55 -3.25
N GLY A 185 -2.92 -13.90 -2.67
CA GLY A 185 -1.65 -13.21 -2.86
C GLY A 185 -1.53 -12.01 -1.94
N ALA A 186 -1.69 -12.23 -0.64
CA ALA A 186 -1.86 -11.17 0.35
C ALA A 186 -0.61 -10.30 0.54
N GLY A 187 0.57 -10.72 0.07
CA GLY A 187 1.81 -9.99 0.25
C GLY A 187 2.06 -9.64 1.71
N LEU A 188 2.24 -8.37 2.01
CA LEU A 188 2.45 -7.85 3.36
C LEU A 188 1.16 -7.72 4.19
N GLY A 189 0.03 -8.22 3.69
CA GLY A 189 -1.24 -8.28 4.40
C GLY A 189 -2.08 -7.00 4.38
N ARG A 190 -1.69 -6.00 3.60
CA ARG A 190 -2.33 -4.67 3.58
C ARG A 190 -3.84 -4.73 3.31
N VAL A 191 -4.27 -5.52 2.33
CA VAL A 191 -5.69 -5.64 1.96
C VAL A 191 -6.48 -6.28 3.08
N ALA A 192 -6.06 -7.46 3.56
CA ALA A 192 -6.78 -8.19 4.61
C ALA A 192 -6.85 -7.37 5.93
N LEU A 193 -5.76 -6.67 6.31
CA LEU A 193 -5.74 -5.80 7.49
C LEU A 193 -6.71 -4.62 7.36
N LEU A 194 -6.72 -3.95 6.19
CA LEU A 194 -7.64 -2.83 5.95
C LEU A 194 -9.08 -3.26 5.85
N VAL A 195 -9.39 -4.35 5.15
CA VAL A 195 -10.76 -4.89 5.06
C VAL A 195 -11.25 -5.27 6.46
N GLY A 196 -10.42 -5.95 7.27
CA GLY A 196 -10.75 -6.29 8.65
C GLY A 196 -10.95 -5.07 9.57
N LEU A 197 -10.39 -3.90 9.22
CA LEU A 197 -10.57 -2.65 9.96
C LEU A 197 -11.78 -1.84 9.45
N LEU A 198 -12.01 -1.85 8.15
CA LEU A 198 -13.10 -1.10 7.50
C LEU A 198 -14.46 -1.79 7.64
N THR A 199 -14.47 -3.10 7.87
CA THR A 199 -15.68 -3.92 7.92
C THR A 199 -15.76 -4.73 9.21
N THR A 200 -16.82 -5.52 9.35
CA THR A 200 -16.98 -6.48 10.47
C THR A 200 -16.67 -7.92 10.07
N ALA A 201 -16.26 -8.17 8.83
CA ALA A 201 -15.94 -9.50 8.32
C ALA A 201 -14.65 -10.06 8.93
N GLN A 202 -14.57 -11.40 8.99
CA GLN A 202 -13.29 -12.06 9.18
C GLN A 202 -12.48 -11.94 7.89
N ALA A 203 -11.16 -11.72 8.00
CA ALA A 203 -10.29 -11.61 6.86
C ALA A 203 -9.16 -12.64 6.91
N LYS A 204 -8.88 -13.28 5.77
CA LYS A 204 -7.81 -14.26 5.62
C LYS A 204 -6.94 -13.88 4.42
N GLY A 205 -5.62 -13.86 4.63
CA GLY A 205 -4.65 -13.67 3.55
C GLY A 205 -3.97 -14.99 3.21
N ILE A 206 -3.95 -15.32 1.92
CA ILE A 206 -3.19 -16.46 1.37
C ILE A 206 -1.92 -15.92 0.73
N GLU A 207 -0.77 -16.34 1.23
CA GLU A 207 0.52 -15.86 0.73
C GLU A 207 1.52 -17.01 0.53
N PHE A 208 2.15 -17.05 -0.65
CA PHE A 208 3.12 -18.07 -1.02
C PHE A 208 4.51 -17.81 -0.41
N GLU A 209 4.93 -16.52 -0.33
CA GLU A 209 6.23 -16.14 0.20
C GLU A 209 6.23 -16.13 1.74
N PRO A 210 7.03 -17.00 2.40
CA PRO A 210 7.03 -17.11 3.86
C PRO A 210 7.40 -15.81 4.56
N ALA A 211 8.39 -15.06 4.03
CA ALA A 211 8.83 -13.82 4.65
C ALA A 211 7.70 -12.77 4.69
N TYR A 212 6.92 -12.67 3.63
CA TYR A 212 5.75 -11.77 3.56
C TYR A 212 4.65 -12.22 4.50
N CYS A 213 4.33 -13.53 4.50
CA CYS A 213 3.31 -14.08 5.39
C CYS A 213 3.65 -13.85 6.87
N VAL A 214 4.89 -14.11 7.28
CA VAL A 214 5.36 -13.85 8.65
C VAL A 214 5.28 -12.37 9.00
N TYR A 215 5.66 -11.48 8.08
CA TYR A 215 5.54 -10.04 8.27
C TYR A 215 4.08 -9.62 8.49
N ALA A 216 3.16 -10.10 7.65
CA ALA A 216 1.74 -9.82 7.77
C ALA A 216 1.13 -10.35 9.09
N GLN A 217 1.53 -11.55 9.52
CA GLN A 217 1.14 -12.13 10.82
C GLN A 217 1.62 -11.26 11.99
N GLN A 218 2.87 -10.74 11.92
CA GLN A 218 3.41 -9.84 12.93
C GLN A 218 2.65 -8.51 12.99
N LEU A 219 2.25 -7.96 11.84
CA LEU A 219 1.41 -6.75 11.77
C LEU A 219 0.05 -7.01 12.46
N ALA A 220 -0.65 -8.07 12.09
CA ALA A 220 -1.94 -8.43 12.69
C ALA A 220 -1.82 -8.60 14.21
N HIS A 221 -0.77 -9.28 14.68
CA HIS A 221 -0.51 -9.47 16.10
C HIS A 221 -0.22 -8.13 16.82
N ARG A 222 0.64 -7.27 16.27
CA ARG A 222 0.96 -5.94 16.85
C ARG A 222 -0.28 -5.05 16.95
N LEU A 223 -1.17 -5.12 15.95
CA LEU A 223 -2.43 -4.36 15.91
C LEU A 223 -3.57 -5.04 16.69
N ARG A 224 -3.35 -6.24 17.23
CA ARG A 224 -4.35 -7.07 17.93
C ARG A 224 -5.59 -7.41 17.10
N PHE A 225 -5.41 -7.60 15.80
CA PHE A 225 -6.48 -7.97 14.87
C PHE A 225 -6.69 -9.49 14.89
N SER A 226 -7.35 -10.01 15.92
CA SER A 226 -7.62 -11.45 16.07
C SER A 226 -8.57 -12.03 15.02
N TRP A 227 -9.27 -11.20 14.28
CA TRP A 227 -10.17 -11.56 13.17
C TRP A 227 -9.49 -11.54 11.81
N VAL A 228 -8.18 -11.23 11.75
CA VAL A 228 -7.37 -11.27 10.53
C VAL A 228 -6.31 -12.34 10.70
N THR A 229 -6.24 -13.29 9.77
CA THR A 229 -5.27 -14.39 9.77
C THR A 229 -4.54 -14.49 8.43
N PHE A 230 -3.30 -14.96 8.46
CA PHE A 230 -2.50 -15.18 7.27
C PHE A 230 -2.00 -16.62 7.22
N LEU A 231 -2.14 -17.25 6.04
CA LEU A 231 -1.76 -18.64 5.79
C LEU A 231 -0.63 -18.67 4.75
N ASN A 232 0.52 -19.22 5.13
CA ASN A 232 1.61 -19.44 4.19
C ASN A 232 1.38 -20.74 3.43
N ILE A 233 0.62 -20.67 2.36
CA ILE A 233 0.22 -21.80 1.52
C ILE A 233 0.09 -21.36 0.06
N ASP A 234 0.27 -22.31 -0.85
CA ASP A 234 -0.08 -22.09 -2.27
C ASP A 234 -1.59 -21.93 -2.41
N ALA A 235 -2.03 -20.88 -3.12
CA ALA A 235 -3.46 -20.62 -3.33
C ALA A 235 -4.19 -21.78 -4.02
N ARG A 236 -3.48 -22.66 -4.75
CA ARG A 236 -4.02 -23.87 -5.34
C ARG A 236 -4.32 -24.98 -4.33
N GLU A 237 -3.77 -24.89 -3.13
CA GLU A 237 -3.87 -25.91 -2.07
C GLU A 237 -4.72 -25.45 -0.89
N ALA A 238 -5.04 -24.15 -0.80
CA ALA A 238 -5.81 -23.58 0.29
C ALA A 238 -7.25 -24.14 0.34
N ASP A 239 -7.81 -24.24 1.53
CA ASP A 239 -9.22 -24.55 1.76
C ASP A 239 -10.04 -23.26 1.76
N TYR A 240 -11.03 -23.20 0.88
CA TYR A 240 -11.91 -22.05 0.67
C TYR A 240 -13.36 -22.30 1.08
N THR A 241 -13.64 -23.39 1.81
CA THR A 241 -15.01 -23.86 2.10
C THR A 241 -15.82 -22.87 2.95
N ASP A 242 -15.19 -22.01 3.70
CA ASP A 242 -15.86 -20.97 4.51
C ASP A 242 -15.79 -19.55 3.88
N GLY A 243 -15.14 -19.41 2.71
CA GLY A 243 -14.95 -18.11 2.06
C GLY A 243 -16.20 -17.63 1.34
N THR A 244 -16.62 -16.39 1.60
CA THR A 244 -17.77 -15.76 0.92
C THR A 244 -17.35 -14.69 -0.09
N VAL A 245 -16.24 -14.00 0.15
CA VAL A 245 -15.71 -12.97 -0.75
C VAL A 245 -14.21 -13.17 -0.96
N PHE A 246 -13.79 -13.18 -2.22
CA PHE A 246 -12.41 -13.40 -2.62
C PHE A 246 -11.89 -12.22 -3.41
N PHE A 247 -10.71 -11.72 -3.06
CA PHE A 247 -10.06 -10.61 -3.76
C PHE A 247 -8.78 -11.10 -4.47
N LEU A 248 -8.58 -10.60 -5.69
CA LEU A 248 -7.39 -10.84 -6.50
C LEU A 248 -6.90 -9.54 -7.14
N TYR A 249 -5.66 -9.16 -6.82
CA TYR A 249 -4.94 -8.12 -7.58
C TYR A 249 -3.86 -8.77 -8.45
N THR A 250 -4.29 -9.49 -9.48
CA THR A 250 -3.40 -10.21 -10.42
C THR A 250 -2.24 -10.94 -9.72
N PRO A 251 -2.47 -11.76 -8.68
CA PRO A 251 -1.37 -12.42 -7.96
C PRO A 251 -0.70 -13.50 -8.80
N PHE A 252 -1.41 -14.01 -9.79
CA PHE A 252 -0.98 -15.04 -10.72
C PHE A 252 -1.77 -14.98 -12.03
N THR A 253 -1.24 -15.62 -13.07
CA THR A 253 -1.79 -15.63 -14.44
C THR A 253 -1.84 -17.05 -15.02
N GLY A 254 -2.46 -17.20 -16.18
CA GLY A 254 -2.49 -18.44 -16.95
C GLY A 254 -3.03 -19.63 -16.18
N HIS A 255 -2.33 -20.76 -16.22
CA HIS A 255 -2.79 -22.01 -15.61
C HIS A 255 -2.90 -21.93 -14.08
N LEU A 256 -2.11 -21.10 -13.39
CA LEU A 256 -2.22 -20.91 -11.95
C LEU A 256 -3.55 -20.25 -11.60
N LEU A 257 -3.91 -19.18 -12.30
CA LEU A 257 -5.18 -18.49 -12.10
C LEU A 257 -6.37 -19.44 -12.39
N GLN A 258 -6.31 -20.20 -13.48
CA GLN A 258 -7.37 -21.17 -13.82
C GLN A 258 -7.52 -22.25 -12.75
N ALA A 259 -6.42 -22.75 -12.18
CA ALA A 259 -6.48 -23.75 -11.11
C ALA A 259 -7.14 -23.19 -9.84
N VAL A 260 -6.84 -21.93 -9.46
CA VAL A 260 -7.48 -21.28 -8.31
C VAL A 260 -8.97 -21.02 -8.60
N LEU A 261 -9.31 -20.48 -9.77
CA LEU A 261 -10.71 -20.25 -10.16
C LEU A 261 -11.54 -21.56 -10.17
N ALA A 262 -10.97 -22.70 -10.58
CA ALA A 262 -11.63 -23.99 -10.50
C ALA A 262 -11.93 -24.41 -9.04
N ARG A 263 -11.03 -24.11 -8.09
CA ARG A 263 -11.29 -24.35 -6.65
C ARG A 263 -12.38 -23.46 -6.11
N LEU A 264 -12.36 -22.16 -6.46
CA LEU A 264 -13.42 -21.22 -6.07
C LEU A 264 -14.78 -21.64 -6.65
N HIS A 265 -14.81 -22.14 -7.88
CA HIS A 265 -16.02 -22.72 -8.47
C HIS A 265 -16.55 -23.92 -7.66
N THR A 266 -15.65 -24.77 -7.15
CA THR A 266 -16.05 -25.87 -6.26
C THR A 266 -16.68 -25.35 -4.97
N SER A 267 -16.12 -24.32 -4.33
CA SER A 267 -16.72 -23.65 -3.17
C SER A 267 -18.07 -23.03 -3.51
N ALA A 268 -18.18 -22.37 -4.67
CA ALA A 268 -19.43 -21.79 -5.17
C ALA A 268 -20.57 -22.79 -5.34
N SER A 269 -20.27 -24.08 -5.50
CA SER A 269 -21.27 -25.14 -5.58
C SER A 269 -21.95 -25.44 -4.23
N THR A 270 -21.40 -24.97 -3.12
CA THR A 270 -21.93 -25.20 -1.77
C THR A 270 -22.66 -23.99 -1.19
N HIS A 271 -22.25 -22.78 -1.55
CA HIS A 271 -22.85 -21.51 -1.15
C HIS A 271 -22.47 -20.40 -2.13
N PRO A 272 -23.25 -19.32 -2.24
CA PRO A 272 -22.91 -18.18 -3.09
C PRO A 272 -21.61 -17.51 -2.65
N ILE A 273 -20.77 -17.17 -3.63
CA ILE A 273 -19.53 -16.42 -3.39
C ILE A 273 -19.45 -15.19 -4.29
N THR A 274 -18.67 -14.22 -3.85
CA THR A 274 -18.32 -13.03 -4.64
C THR A 274 -16.81 -13.02 -4.92
N ILE A 275 -16.43 -12.74 -6.16
CA ILE A 275 -15.03 -12.52 -6.53
C ILE A 275 -14.86 -11.04 -6.87
N ALA A 276 -13.97 -10.35 -6.18
CA ALA A 276 -13.52 -9.01 -6.49
C ALA A 276 -12.16 -9.11 -7.19
N ALA A 277 -12.05 -8.58 -8.38
CA ALA A 277 -10.83 -8.61 -9.19
C ALA A 277 -10.37 -7.20 -9.57
N TYR A 278 -9.06 -6.99 -9.50
CA TYR A 278 -8.40 -5.76 -9.92
C TYR A 278 -7.15 -6.09 -10.73
N GLY A 279 -6.83 -5.30 -11.76
CA GLY A 279 -5.69 -5.53 -12.62
C GLY A 279 -5.98 -6.50 -13.78
N ALA A 280 -4.93 -7.10 -14.31
CA ALA A 280 -5.01 -7.92 -15.53
C ALA A 280 -5.89 -9.17 -15.39
N CYS A 281 -5.96 -9.77 -14.19
CA CYS A 281 -6.76 -10.97 -13.95
C CYS A 281 -8.28 -10.77 -14.10
N THR A 282 -8.76 -9.51 -14.06
CA THR A 282 -10.19 -9.19 -14.17
C THR A 282 -10.83 -9.77 -15.43
N ARG A 283 -10.10 -9.76 -16.55
CA ARG A 283 -10.60 -10.32 -17.84
C ARG A 283 -10.77 -11.83 -17.78
N ASP A 284 -9.84 -12.54 -17.14
CA ASP A 284 -9.92 -13.99 -16.99
C ASP A 284 -11.06 -14.40 -16.06
N VAL A 285 -11.28 -13.63 -14.98
CA VAL A 285 -12.41 -13.80 -14.06
C VAL A 285 -13.74 -13.58 -14.79
N ALA A 286 -13.84 -12.50 -15.59
CA ALA A 286 -15.04 -12.17 -16.37
C ALA A 286 -15.41 -13.23 -17.43
N GLN A 287 -14.46 -14.06 -17.87
CA GLN A 287 -14.70 -15.14 -18.83
C GLN A 287 -15.28 -16.41 -18.19
N GLN A 288 -15.36 -16.48 -16.86
CA GLN A 288 -15.89 -17.66 -16.18
C GLN A 288 -17.41 -17.72 -16.32
N SER A 289 -17.93 -18.80 -16.91
CA SER A 289 -19.37 -18.98 -17.19
C SER A 289 -20.24 -19.10 -15.94
N TRP A 290 -19.65 -19.38 -14.78
CA TRP A 290 -20.32 -19.51 -13.48
C TRP A 290 -20.30 -18.21 -12.66
N LEU A 291 -19.78 -17.12 -13.24
CA LEU A 291 -19.74 -15.80 -12.63
C LEU A 291 -20.56 -14.79 -13.44
N GLN A 292 -21.22 -13.89 -12.75
CA GLN A 292 -21.90 -12.75 -13.35
C GLN A 292 -21.39 -11.45 -12.71
N PRO A 293 -21.09 -10.41 -13.51
CA PRO A 293 -20.70 -9.11 -12.96
C PRO A 293 -21.87 -8.52 -12.17
N THR A 294 -21.61 -8.00 -10.98
CA THR A 294 -22.62 -7.35 -10.14
C THR A 294 -23.08 -6.01 -10.71
N VAL A 295 -22.21 -5.36 -11.49
CA VAL A 295 -22.49 -4.11 -12.22
C VAL A 295 -21.96 -4.26 -13.64
N GLN A 296 -22.73 -3.81 -14.63
CA GLN A 296 -22.25 -3.73 -16.01
C GLN A 296 -21.23 -2.59 -16.14
N GLN A 297 -19.99 -2.94 -16.43
CA GLN A 297 -18.87 -1.99 -16.63
C GLN A 297 -17.86 -2.55 -17.63
N GLU A 298 -17.01 -1.70 -18.17
CA GLU A 298 -15.81 -2.13 -18.90
C GLU A 298 -14.75 -2.66 -17.94
N PHE A 299 -14.13 -3.78 -18.26
CA PHE A 299 -13.09 -4.39 -17.44
C PHE A 299 -11.71 -3.84 -17.85
N ALA A 300 -11.41 -2.63 -17.40
CA ALA A 300 -10.09 -2.02 -17.54
C ALA A 300 -9.14 -2.51 -16.43
N HIS A 301 -7.82 -2.38 -16.65
CA HIS A 301 -6.82 -2.84 -15.69
C HIS A 301 -6.83 -2.07 -14.35
N ASP A 302 -7.34 -0.85 -14.36
CA ASP A 302 -7.43 0.08 -13.24
C ASP A 302 -8.84 0.14 -12.63
N THR A 303 -9.70 -0.81 -12.97
CA THR A 303 -11.09 -0.85 -12.48
C THR A 303 -11.31 -2.06 -11.59
N LEU A 304 -11.79 -1.82 -10.37
CA LEU A 304 -12.26 -2.87 -9.47
C LEU A 304 -13.57 -3.44 -10.01
N ALA A 305 -13.63 -4.74 -10.23
CA ALA A 305 -14.82 -5.44 -10.68
C ALA A 305 -15.25 -6.53 -9.68
N LEU A 306 -16.56 -6.61 -9.43
CA LEU A 306 -17.14 -7.62 -8.56
C LEU A 306 -18.01 -8.55 -9.38
N PHE A 307 -17.89 -9.85 -9.11
CA PHE A 307 -18.61 -10.93 -9.77
C PHE A 307 -19.26 -11.83 -8.72
N SER A 308 -20.53 -12.17 -8.89
CA SER A 308 -21.24 -13.14 -8.05
C SER A 308 -21.34 -14.48 -8.74
N SER A 309 -21.22 -15.56 -7.98
CA SER A 309 -21.50 -16.91 -8.50
C SER A 309 -23.00 -17.07 -8.82
N CYS A 310 -23.31 -17.84 -9.90
CA CYS A 310 -24.66 -18.15 -10.36
C CYS A 310 -25.19 -19.39 -9.65
#